data_5cd9304961fd107c3a993a36ad1807e7
#
_entry.id   5cd9304961fd107c3a993a36ad1807e7
#
_cell.length_a   1.000
_cell.length_b   1.000
_cell.length_c   1.000
_cell.angle_alpha   90.00
_cell.angle_beta   90.00
_cell.angle_gamma   90.00
#
_symmetry.space_group_name_H-M   'P 1'
#
loop_
_entity.id
_entity.type
_entity.pdbx_description
1 polymer ?
#
loop_
_entity_poly.entity_id
_entity_poly.type
_entity_poly.pdbx_seq_one_letter_code
_entity_poly.pdbx_strand_id
1 'polypeptide(L)'
;RVGHIRVFAAFASLASLVVLIHSVIIHPFIWFLLRILTGVSMVCIYTVAESWLNDRSSNKNRGSVLSIYMVILYGTMGIGMFLLNFSSPKNFQPFILVSVITSAALIPILLTKKKPPNFKKIQAMNMRELYEASPFGMVSSLFYGTIQSALFTLLAVYATSMNFTILEISIVTFLLAISGAVAQFPVGKISDIYDRRRVIVFSTFGAAIFAIIAIFVSRQMYLPGGLATSKTWFYFFFILFSFCSLPMFSLILAHTNDYISKEKFVAAGAGLQFAFGLGAMSGPFLCSIFMDLVGPNGFFVFLFIFHSFIGFFGIYRMKVRKTVENPDSQFVAMPQTITPAGIELNPTTEHIEEPYSEKVKEILERKGVKYKKDENEDQKEEVTY
;
A
#
# COMPACT_ATOMS: atom_id res chain seq x y z
N ARG A 1 -7.17 9.62 -23.68
CA ARG A 1 -7.49 9.32 -25.07
C ARG A 1 -6.62 8.19 -25.65
N VAL A 2 -5.54 7.83 -25.00
CA VAL A 2 -4.73 6.64 -25.30
C VAL A 2 -5.34 5.48 -24.52
N GLY A 3 -5.74 4.38 -25.18
CA GLY A 3 -6.43 3.26 -24.50
C GLY A 3 -5.57 2.59 -23.42
N HIS A 4 -6.19 2.06 -22.36
CA HIS A 4 -5.53 1.43 -21.20
C HIS A 4 -4.47 0.39 -21.56
N ILE A 5 -4.74 -0.45 -22.58
CA ILE A 5 -3.78 -1.47 -23.06
C ILE A 5 -2.49 -0.81 -23.57
N ARG A 6 -2.61 0.29 -24.33
CA ARG A 6 -1.45 1.01 -24.85
C ARG A 6 -0.64 1.68 -23.73
N VAL A 7 -1.34 2.26 -22.74
CA VAL A 7 -0.69 2.86 -21.55
C VAL A 7 0.07 1.78 -20.79
N PHE A 8 -0.59 0.66 -20.49
CA PHE A 8 0.05 -0.46 -19.80
C PHE A 8 1.29 -0.95 -20.58
N ALA A 9 1.14 -1.19 -21.88
CA ALA A 9 2.24 -1.66 -22.73
C ALA A 9 3.41 -0.70 -22.75
N ALA A 10 3.14 0.60 -22.93
CA ALA A 10 4.18 1.62 -22.97
C ALA A 10 4.96 1.69 -21.65
N PHE A 11 4.27 1.74 -20.51
CA PHE A 11 4.92 1.88 -19.21
C PHE A 11 5.57 0.58 -18.73
N ALA A 12 5.03 -0.59 -19.05
CA ALA A 12 5.70 -1.86 -18.74
C ALA A 12 6.95 -2.07 -19.62
N SER A 13 6.91 -1.67 -20.90
CA SER A 13 8.11 -1.65 -21.75
C SER A 13 9.15 -0.66 -21.23
N LEU A 14 8.72 0.55 -20.81
CA LEU A 14 9.61 1.53 -20.21
C LEU A 14 10.23 1.00 -18.92
N ALA A 15 9.47 0.39 -18.01
CA ALA A 15 9.98 -0.23 -16.80
C ALA A 15 11.02 -1.31 -17.08
N SER A 16 10.76 -2.19 -18.07
CA SER A 16 11.70 -3.21 -18.50
C SER A 16 13.01 -2.62 -19.02
N LEU A 17 12.95 -1.60 -19.88
CA LEU A 17 14.13 -0.89 -20.41
C LEU A 17 14.93 -0.21 -19.29
N VAL A 18 14.25 0.50 -18.39
CA VAL A 18 14.89 1.23 -17.29
C VAL A 18 15.65 0.27 -16.39
N VAL A 19 15.10 -0.92 -16.09
CA VAL A 19 15.78 -1.94 -15.29
C VAL A 19 17.07 -2.42 -15.98
N LEU A 20 17.06 -2.64 -17.30
CA LEU A 20 18.26 -3.00 -18.05
C LEU A 20 19.32 -1.89 -18.02
N ILE A 21 18.91 -0.62 -18.19
CA ILE A 21 19.84 0.51 -18.14
C ILE A 21 20.53 0.61 -16.77
N HIS A 22 19.85 0.29 -15.66
CA HIS A 22 20.48 0.23 -14.34
C HIS A 22 21.69 -0.74 -14.29
N SER A 23 21.64 -1.85 -15.05
CA SER A 23 22.74 -2.82 -15.08
C SER A 23 23.95 -2.37 -15.91
N VAL A 24 23.74 -1.46 -16.88
CA VAL A 24 24.78 -1.01 -17.81
C VAL A 24 25.44 0.26 -17.33
N ILE A 25 24.68 1.20 -16.76
CA ILE A 25 25.17 2.52 -16.36
C ILE A 25 25.19 2.60 -14.82
N ILE A 26 26.35 2.42 -14.21
CA ILE A 26 26.54 2.49 -12.76
C ILE A 26 26.95 3.91 -12.38
N HIS A 27 25.98 4.83 -12.34
CA HIS A 27 26.23 6.22 -11.94
C HIS A 27 25.09 6.73 -11.04
N PRO A 28 25.35 7.27 -9.83
CA PRO A 28 24.31 7.62 -8.85
C PRO A 28 23.24 8.58 -9.39
N PHE A 29 23.65 9.63 -10.11
CA PHE A 29 22.68 10.60 -10.69
C PHE A 29 21.79 9.98 -11.77
N ILE A 30 22.36 9.12 -12.62
CA ILE A 30 21.57 8.40 -13.65
C ILE A 30 20.61 7.44 -12.97
N TRP A 31 21.06 6.72 -11.94
CA TRP A 31 20.19 5.84 -11.16
C TRP A 31 19.04 6.60 -10.51
N PHE A 32 19.30 7.81 -9.99
CA PHE A 32 18.24 8.69 -9.47
C PHE A 32 17.16 8.98 -10.54
N LEU A 33 17.57 9.38 -11.74
CA LEU A 33 16.62 9.63 -12.85
C LEU A 33 15.87 8.36 -13.26
N LEU A 34 16.58 7.24 -13.36
CA LEU A 34 15.98 5.94 -13.69
C LEU A 34 14.98 5.50 -12.61
N ARG A 35 15.19 5.78 -11.33
CA ARG A 35 14.25 5.52 -10.24
C ARG A 35 12.98 6.34 -10.35
N ILE A 36 13.08 7.60 -10.77
CA ILE A 36 11.89 8.44 -11.06
C ILE A 36 11.08 7.79 -12.18
N LEU A 37 11.72 7.40 -13.28
CA LEU A 37 11.04 6.73 -14.40
C LEU A 37 10.41 5.39 -14.01
N THR A 38 11.10 4.61 -13.17
CA THR A 38 10.55 3.37 -12.61
C THR A 38 9.29 3.66 -11.78
N GLY A 39 9.33 4.66 -10.90
CA GLY A 39 8.20 5.04 -10.06
C GLY A 39 6.98 5.46 -10.90
N VAL A 40 7.18 6.34 -11.88
CA VAL A 40 6.12 6.76 -12.80
C VAL A 40 5.54 5.56 -13.56
N SER A 41 6.41 4.67 -14.05
CA SER A 41 5.98 3.48 -14.79
C SER A 41 5.12 2.56 -13.92
N MET A 42 5.53 2.31 -12.68
CA MET A 42 4.79 1.44 -11.74
C MET A 42 3.43 2.03 -11.39
N VAL A 43 3.35 3.33 -11.08
CA VAL A 43 2.06 3.99 -10.80
C VAL A 43 1.10 3.87 -11.99
N CYS A 44 1.58 4.08 -13.22
CA CYS A 44 0.75 3.92 -14.42
C CYS A 44 0.29 2.47 -14.62
N ILE A 45 1.18 1.48 -14.41
CA ILE A 45 0.85 0.05 -14.50
C ILE A 45 -0.22 -0.33 -13.48
N TYR A 46 -0.03 0.04 -12.20
CA TYR A 46 -1.00 -0.22 -11.14
C TYR A 46 -2.34 0.46 -11.42
N THR A 47 -2.34 1.74 -11.81
CA THR A 47 -3.58 2.46 -12.13
C THR A 47 -4.39 1.77 -13.22
N VAL A 48 -3.74 1.27 -14.27
CA VAL A 48 -4.42 0.54 -15.36
C VAL A 48 -4.95 -0.80 -14.86
N ALA A 49 -4.13 -1.57 -14.11
CA ALA A 49 -4.53 -2.87 -13.59
C ALA A 49 -5.73 -2.74 -12.62
N GLU A 50 -5.66 -1.80 -11.69
CA GLU A 50 -6.71 -1.54 -10.70
C GLU A 50 -7.98 -0.99 -11.35
N SER A 51 -7.86 -0.12 -12.38
CA SER A 51 -9.02 0.34 -13.15
C SER A 51 -9.75 -0.83 -13.84
N TRP A 52 -9.01 -1.81 -14.35
CA TRP A 52 -9.62 -3.00 -14.95
C TRP A 52 -10.27 -3.92 -13.93
N LEU A 53 -9.64 -4.11 -12.77
CA LEU A 53 -10.24 -4.86 -11.68
C LEU A 53 -11.54 -4.21 -11.21
N ASN A 54 -11.53 -2.87 -11.10
CA ASN A 54 -12.71 -2.10 -10.69
C ASN A 54 -13.86 -2.22 -11.71
N ASP A 55 -13.59 -2.03 -13.00
CA ASP A 55 -14.58 -2.13 -14.08
C ASP A 55 -15.23 -3.53 -14.18
N ARG A 56 -14.49 -4.58 -13.78
CA ARG A 56 -14.96 -5.97 -13.80
C ARG A 56 -15.56 -6.45 -12.49
N SER A 57 -15.51 -5.63 -11.46
CA SER A 57 -16.04 -5.92 -10.15
C SER A 57 -17.48 -5.40 -10.03
N SER A 58 -18.35 -6.23 -9.49
CA SER A 58 -19.70 -5.83 -9.03
C SER A 58 -19.67 -5.52 -7.55
N ASN A 59 -20.69 -4.82 -7.02
CA ASN A 59 -20.81 -4.54 -5.59
C ASN A 59 -20.75 -5.82 -4.72
N LYS A 60 -21.18 -6.98 -5.29
CA LYS A 60 -21.18 -8.28 -4.58
C LYS A 60 -19.78 -8.93 -4.48
N ASN A 61 -18.90 -8.72 -5.45
CA ASN A 61 -17.62 -9.45 -5.52
C ASN A 61 -16.38 -8.58 -5.32
N ARG A 62 -16.51 -7.25 -5.14
CA ARG A 62 -15.39 -6.33 -4.95
C ARG A 62 -14.46 -6.72 -3.82
N GLY A 63 -15.01 -7.06 -2.66
CA GLY A 63 -14.22 -7.50 -1.51
C GLY A 63 -13.38 -8.73 -1.82
N SER A 64 -13.94 -9.72 -2.54
CA SER A 64 -13.20 -10.91 -2.96
C SER A 64 -12.11 -10.59 -3.98
N VAL A 65 -12.40 -9.73 -4.96
CA VAL A 65 -11.41 -9.29 -5.97
C VAL A 65 -10.25 -8.56 -5.29
N LEU A 66 -10.54 -7.64 -4.37
CA LEU A 66 -9.53 -6.92 -3.61
C LEU A 66 -8.70 -7.88 -2.74
N SER A 67 -9.33 -8.86 -2.08
CA SER A 67 -8.62 -9.86 -1.27
C SER A 67 -7.66 -10.71 -2.11
N ILE A 68 -8.07 -11.17 -3.29
CA ILE A 68 -7.21 -11.90 -4.21
C ILE A 68 -6.06 -11.00 -4.69
N TYR A 69 -6.35 -9.75 -5.03
CA TYR A 69 -5.33 -8.77 -5.42
C TYR A 69 -4.28 -8.58 -4.33
N MET A 70 -4.70 -8.45 -3.06
CA MET A 70 -3.81 -8.36 -1.90
C MET A 70 -2.92 -9.59 -1.74
N VAL A 71 -3.49 -10.80 -1.86
CA VAL A 71 -2.74 -12.06 -1.78
C VAL A 71 -1.68 -12.14 -2.89
N ILE A 72 -2.03 -11.75 -4.11
CA ILE A 72 -1.08 -11.70 -5.23
C ILE A 72 0.03 -10.69 -4.95
N LEU A 73 -0.29 -9.47 -4.52
CA LEU A 73 0.70 -8.43 -4.25
C LEU A 73 1.69 -8.83 -3.15
N TYR A 74 1.20 -9.20 -1.98
CA TYR A 74 2.07 -9.57 -0.87
C TYR A 74 2.80 -10.90 -1.11
N GLY A 75 2.12 -11.86 -1.75
CA GLY A 75 2.72 -13.15 -2.10
C GLY A 75 3.86 -12.99 -3.11
N THR A 76 3.64 -12.25 -4.19
CA THR A 76 4.69 -12.00 -5.20
C THR A 76 5.82 -11.13 -4.65
N MET A 77 5.52 -10.14 -3.79
CA MET A 77 6.53 -9.34 -3.14
C MET A 77 7.45 -10.19 -2.25
N GLY A 78 6.88 -11.09 -1.44
CA GLY A 78 7.65 -11.99 -0.58
C GLY A 78 8.46 -13.01 -1.38
N ILE A 79 7.81 -13.70 -2.33
CA ILE A 79 8.47 -14.73 -3.16
C ILE A 79 9.54 -14.10 -4.07
N GLY A 80 9.27 -12.91 -4.60
CA GLY A 80 10.20 -12.20 -5.50
C GLY A 80 11.59 -11.98 -4.91
N MET A 81 11.69 -11.82 -3.58
CA MET A 81 12.99 -11.64 -2.91
C MET A 81 13.89 -12.89 -2.99
N PHE A 82 13.30 -14.09 -3.11
CA PHE A 82 14.10 -15.31 -3.29
C PHE A 82 14.77 -15.40 -4.67
N LEU A 83 14.30 -14.62 -5.66
CA LEU A 83 14.95 -14.53 -6.97
C LEU A 83 16.38 -13.98 -6.88
N LEU A 84 16.70 -13.20 -5.84
CA LEU A 84 18.07 -12.73 -5.58
C LEU A 84 19.07 -13.86 -5.30
N ASN A 85 18.58 -15.06 -4.96
CA ASN A 85 19.47 -16.21 -4.68
C ASN A 85 19.89 -16.94 -5.98
N PHE A 86 19.28 -16.65 -7.13
CA PHE A 86 19.69 -17.26 -8.42
C PHE A 86 21.00 -16.69 -8.96
N SER A 87 21.37 -15.48 -8.56
CA SER A 87 22.62 -14.84 -8.99
C SER A 87 23.04 -13.76 -8.00
N SER A 88 24.35 -13.47 -7.98
CA SER A 88 24.87 -12.40 -7.14
C SER A 88 24.20 -11.06 -7.52
N PRO A 89 23.73 -10.27 -6.53
CA PRO A 89 23.19 -8.93 -6.77
C PRO A 89 24.17 -7.95 -7.43
N LYS A 90 25.47 -8.27 -7.42
CA LYS A 90 26.52 -7.48 -8.08
C LYS A 90 26.59 -7.71 -9.59
N ASN A 91 25.94 -8.76 -10.09
CA ASN A 91 25.93 -9.13 -11.48
C ASN A 91 24.72 -8.53 -12.22
N PHE A 92 24.73 -8.61 -13.54
CA PHE A 92 23.65 -8.11 -14.39
C PHE A 92 22.44 -9.06 -14.49
N GLN A 93 22.60 -10.36 -14.15
CA GLN A 93 21.56 -11.36 -14.29
C GLN A 93 20.23 -11.02 -13.54
N PRO A 94 20.23 -10.52 -12.29
CA PRO A 94 18.98 -10.12 -11.63
C PRO A 94 18.22 -9.03 -12.39
N PHE A 95 18.91 -8.09 -13.01
CA PHE A 95 18.29 -7.04 -13.81
C PHE A 95 17.65 -7.60 -15.09
N ILE A 96 18.34 -8.55 -15.78
CA ILE A 96 17.76 -9.25 -16.92
C ILE A 96 16.52 -10.03 -16.51
N LEU A 97 16.58 -10.77 -15.40
CA LEU A 97 15.44 -11.54 -14.91
C LEU A 97 14.20 -10.67 -14.66
N VAL A 98 14.37 -9.54 -13.99
CA VAL A 98 13.28 -8.58 -13.75
C VAL A 98 12.73 -8.02 -15.05
N SER A 99 13.62 -7.65 -16.00
CA SER A 99 13.21 -7.16 -17.32
C SER A 99 12.41 -8.19 -18.11
N VAL A 100 12.86 -9.45 -18.13
CA VAL A 100 12.16 -10.56 -18.81
C VAL A 100 10.79 -10.80 -18.19
N ILE A 101 10.67 -10.87 -16.86
CA ILE A 101 9.38 -11.05 -16.17
C ILE A 101 8.44 -9.89 -16.46
N THR A 102 8.93 -8.64 -16.42
CA THR A 102 8.13 -7.45 -16.72
C THR A 102 7.65 -7.45 -18.17
N SER A 103 8.51 -7.84 -19.12
CA SER A 103 8.14 -7.97 -20.52
C SER A 103 7.15 -9.12 -20.77
N ALA A 104 7.34 -10.26 -20.10
CA ALA A 104 6.42 -11.39 -20.20
C ALA A 104 5.00 -11.04 -19.69
N ALA A 105 4.89 -10.17 -18.68
CA ALA A 105 3.61 -9.70 -18.17
C ALA A 105 2.79 -8.91 -19.21
N LEU A 106 3.42 -8.38 -20.27
CA LEU A 106 2.73 -7.70 -21.38
C LEU A 106 1.92 -8.68 -22.25
N ILE A 107 2.39 -9.90 -22.42
CA ILE A 107 1.83 -10.86 -23.39
C ILE A 107 0.34 -11.10 -23.17
N PRO A 108 -0.14 -11.49 -21.97
CA PRO A 108 -1.56 -11.73 -21.75
C PRO A 108 -2.43 -10.50 -21.92
N ILE A 109 -1.88 -9.31 -21.62
CA ILE A 109 -2.60 -8.05 -21.73
C ILE A 109 -2.76 -7.63 -23.19
N LEU A 110 -1.71 -7.75 -24.00
CA LEU A 110 -1.76 -7.44 -25.43
C LEU A 110 -2.67 -8.38 -26.21
N LEU A 111 -2.80 -9.64 -25.78
CA LEU A 111 -3.68 -10.62 -26.40
C LEU A 111 -5.16 -10.43 -25.99
N THR A 112 -5.44 -9.54 -25.05
CA THR A 112 -6.82 -9.29 -24.58
C THR A 112 -7.62 -8.48 -25.62
N LYS A 113 -8.78 -9.01 -26.04
CA LYS A 113 -9.73 -8.35 -26.95
C LYS A 113 -10.81 -7.52 -26.23
N LYS A 114 -10.71 -7.35 -24.91
CA LYS A 114 -11.74 -6.68 -24.10
C LYS A 114 -11.65 -5.16 -24.23
N LYS A 115 -12.81 -4.49 -24.21
CA LYS A 115 -12.88 -3.02 -24.24
C LYS A 115 -12.24 -2.42 -22.98
N PRO A 116 -11.55 -1.27 -23.12
CA PRO A 116 -10.97 -0.56 -21.99
C PRO A 116 -12.08 -0.01 -21.05
N PRO A 117 -11.81 0.09 -19.75
CA PRO A 117 -12.74 0.68 -18.79
C PRO A 117 -12.96 2.18 -19.05
N ASN A 118 -14.10 2.70 -18.64
CA ASN A 118 -14.39 4.12 -18.66
C ASN A 118 -13.87 4.79 -17.38
N PHE A 119 -13.16 5.91 -17.52
CA PHE A 119 -12.77 6.72 -16.36
C PHE A 119 -13.97 7.50 -15.83
N LYS A 120 -14.30 7.32 -14.56
CA LYS A 120 -15.21 8.20 -13.85
C LYS A 120 -14.45 9.44 -13.36
N LYS A 121 -15.10 10.60 -13.35
CA LYS A 121 -14.55 11.79 -12.70
C LYS A 121 -14.59 11.58 -11.20
N ILE A 122 -13.41 11.50 -10.58
CA ILE A 122 -13.27 11.48 -9.12
C ILE A 122 -13.51 12.90 -8.61
N GLN A 123 -14.33 13.05 -7.57
CA GLN A 123 -14.47 14.34 -6.89
C GLN A 123 -13.11 14.70 -6.26
N ALA A 124 -12.57 15.87 -6.60
CA ALA A 124 -11.32 16.31 -6.02
C ALA A 124 -11.55 16.78 -4.56
N MET A 125 -10.63 16.42 -3.66
CA MET A 125 -10.56 16.93 -2.30
C MET A 125 -9.27 17.72 -2.13
N ASN A 126 -9.36 18.92 -1.55
CA ASN A 126 -8.17 19.70 -1.25
C ASN A 126 -7.46 19.13 -0.01
N MET A 127 -6.12 19.20 0.00
CA MET A 127 -5.31 18.73 1.14
C MET A 127 -5.67 19.44 2.45
N ARG A 128 -6.07 20.73 2.40
CA ARG A 128 -6.55 21.46 3.55
C ARG A 128 -7.87 20.87 4.08
N GLU A 129 -8.82 20.58 3.20
CA GLU A 129 -10.10 19.94 3.54
C GLU A 129 -9.87 18.56 4.19
N LEU A 130 -8.95 17.76 3.64
CA LEU A 130 -8.55 16.47 4.21
C LEU A 130 -7.95 16.63 5.61
N TYR A 131 -7.07 17.63 5.81
CA TYR A 131 -6.48 17.91 7.12
C TYR A 131 -7.53 18.36 8.13
N GLU A 132 -8.46 19.22 7.74
CA GLU A 132 -9.57 19.68 8.61
C GLU A 132 -10.51 18.52 8.98
N ALA A 133 -10.78 17.61 8.03
CA ALA A 133 -11.60 16.42 8.26
C ALA A 133 -10.90 15.40 9.16
N SER A 134 -9.66 15.04 8.86
CA SER A 134 -8.90 14.01 9.60
C SER A 134 -7.42 14.39 9.79
N PRO A 135 -7.11 15.32 10.74
CA PRO A 135 -5.72 15.69 11.02
C PRO A 135 -4.86 14.50 11.46
N PHE A 136 -5.44 13.56 12.23
CA PHE A 136 -4.75 12.36 12.67
C PHE A 136 -4.44 11.44 11.48
N GLY A 137 -5.40 11.24 10.59
CA GLY A 137 -5.19 10.43 9.38
C GLY A 137 -4.08 10.98 8.49
N MET A 138 -4.13 12.29 8.17
CA MET A 138 -3.16 12.91 7.28
C MET A 138 -1.74 12.91 7.83
N VAL A 139 -1.56 13.32 9.10
CA VAL A 139 -0.23 13.33 9.76
C VAL A 139 0.30 11.91 9.91
N SER A 140 -0.54 10.97 10.35
CA SER A 140 -0.12 9.56 10.46
C SER A 140 0.26 8.97 9.12
N SER A 141 -0.45 9.31 8.02
CA SER A 141 -0.10 8.85 6.67
C SER A 141 1.28 9.35 6.24
N LEU A 142 1.59 10.63 6.47
CA LEU A 142 2.89 11.21 6.17
C LEU A 142 4.02 10.50 6.93
N PHE A 143 3.90 10.39 8.25
CA PHE A 143 4.94 9.74 9.07
C PHE A 143 5.02 8.23 8.81
N TYR A 144 3.90 7.59 8.50
CA TYR A 144 3.90 6.19 8.12
C TYR A 144 4.58 5.97 6.76
N GLY A 145 4.42 6.88 5.80
CA GLY A 145 5.19 6.88 4.55
C GLY A 145 6.70 6.94 4.80
N THR A 146 7.12 7.80 5.74
CA THR A 146 8.52 7.91 6.17
C THR A 146 9.05 6.60 6.75
N ILE A 147 8.29 5.95 7.63
CA ILE A 147 8.62 4.64 8.21
C ILE A 147 8.73 3.57 7.13
N GLN A 148 7.71 3.47 6.31
CA GLN A 148 7.53 2.38 5.38
C GLN A 148 8.57 2.38 4.26
N SER A 149 8.88 3.56 3.71
CA SER A 149 9.92 3.69 2.69
C SER A 149 11.31 3.33 3.23
N ALA A 150 11.64 3.77 4.46
CA ALA A 150 12.87 3.38 5.13
C ALA A 150 12.92 1.87 5.37
N LEU A 151 11.82 1.28 5.87
CA LEU A 151 11.71 -0.15 6.14
C LEU A 151 11.98 -0.99 4.89
N PHE A 152 11.33 -0.70 3.77
CA PHE A 152 11.50 -1.50 2.54
C PHE A 152 12.81 -1.21 1.81
N THR A 153 13.37 -0.01 1.93
CA THR A 153 14.59 0.35 1.22
C THR A 153 15.86 -0.05 2.00
N LEU A 154 15.88 0.19 3.32
CA LEU A 154 17.09 0.03 4.13
C LEU A 154 17.13 -1.29 4.93
N LEU A 155 16.09 -2.10 4.93
CA LEU A 155 16.10 -3.41 5.58
C LEU A 155 17.24 -4.30 5.05
N ALA A 156 17.42 -4.35 3.72
CA ALA A 156 18.50 -5.12 3.11
C ALA A 156 19.88 -4.56 3.45
N VAL A 157 20.01 -3.23 3.53
CA VAL A 157 21.25 -2.56 3.95
C VAL A 157 21.57 -2.88 5.41
N TYR A 158 20.57 -2.77 6.28
CA TYR A 158 20.69 -3.18 7.68
C TYR A 158 21.12 -4.64 7.80
N ALA A 159 20.41 -5.56 7.15
CA ALA A 159 20.71 -6.99 7.22
C ALA A 159 22.12 -7.32 6.67
N THR A 160 22.54 -6.65 5.59
CA THR A 160 23.91 -6.79 5.05
C THR A 160 24.95 -6.29 6.06
N SER A 161 24.71 -5.14 6.71
CA SER A 161 25.60 -4.61 7.77
C SER A 161 25.65 -5.52 8.99
N MET A 162 24.64 -6.35 9.18
CA MET A 162 24.53 -7.37 10.23
C MET A 162 25.08 -8.74 9.76
N ASN A 163 25.80 -8.80 8.63
CA ASN A 163 26.38 -10.01 8.05
C ASN A 163 25.35 -11.12 7.75
N PHE A 164 24.14 -10.75 7.38
CA PHE A 164 23.15 -11.69 6.90
C PHE A 164 23.51 -12.13 5.48
N THR A 165 23.32 -13.40 5.19
CA THR A 165 23.44 -13.97 3.84
C THR A 165 22.28 -13.48 2.96
N ILE A 166 22.41 -13.61 1.63
CA ILE A 166 21.35 -13.25 0.68
C ILE A 166 20.07 -14.02 0.98
N LEU A 167 20.20 -15.30 1.34
CA LEU A 167 19.04 -16.13 1.72
C LEU A 167 18.37 -15.60 2.99
N GLU A 168 19.13 -15.23 4.01
CA GLU A 168 18.58 -14.66 5.25
C GLU A 168 17.91 -13.32 5.01
N ILE A 169 18.43 -12.47 4.12
CA ILE A 169 17.80 -11.21 3.69
C ILE A 169 16.47 -11.51 3.00
N SER A 170 16.44 -12.51 2.12
CA SER A 170 15.21 -12.93 1.44
C SER A 170 14.17 -13.45 2.45
N ILE A 171 14.60 -14.23 3.44
CA ILE A 171 13.71 -14.74 4.52
C ILE A 171 13.15 -13.57 5.34
N VAL A 172 13.98 -12.62 5.79
CA VAL A 172 13.50 -11.47 6.58
C VAL A 172 12.47 -10.66 5.80
N THR A 173 12.73 -10.40 4.52
CA THR A 173 11.79 -9.64 3.67
C THR A 173 10.51 -10.41 3.39
N PHE A 174 10.61 -11.73 3.21
CA PHE A 174 9.44 -12.60 3.08
C PHE A 174 8.59 -12.61 4.36
N LEU A 175 9.23 -12.74 5.52
CA LEU A 175 8.56 -12.68 6.82
C LEU A 175 7.87 -11.33 7.06
N LEU A 176 8.51 -10.21 6.64
CA LEU A 176 7.90 -8.89 6.63
C LEU A 176 6.60 -8.89 5.84
N ALA A 177 6.63 -9.33 4.57
CA ALA A 177 5.48 -9.29 3.69
C ALA A 177 4.33 -10.19 4.20
N ILE A 178 4.64 -11.42 4.58
CA ILE A 178 3.61 -12.40 4.98
C ILE A 178 2.98 -12.05 6.33
N SER A 179 3.78 -11.61 7.33
CA SER A 179 3.24 -11.21 8.62
C SER A 179 2.35 -9.98 8.51
N GLY A 180 2.70 -9.03 7.65
CA GLY A 180 1.86 -7.88 7.34
C GLY A 180 0.55 -8.26 6.66
N ALA A 181 0.59 -9.17 5.69
CA ALA A 181 -0.61 -9.67 5.03
C ALA A 181 -1.55 -10.38 6.02
N VAL A 182 -1.01 -11.27 6.86
CA VAL A 182 -1.78 -12.00 7.87
C VAL A 182 -2.36 -11.05 8.92
N ALA A 183 -1.61 -10.03 9.33
CA ALA A 183 -2.03 -9.06 10.34
C ALA A 183 -3.26 -8.24 9.92
N GLN A 184 -3.49 -8.02 8.62
CA GLN A 184 -4.62 -7.25 8.11
C GLN A 184 -5.97 -7.78 8.64
N PHE A 185 -6.13 -9.11 8.75
CA PHE A 185 -7.38 -9.72 9.16
C PHE A 185 -7.71 -9.50 10.65
N PRO A 186 -6.84 -9.90 11.62
CA PRO A 186 -7.17 -9.72 13.04
C PRO A 186 -7.16 -8.25 13.44
N VAL A 187 -6.23 -7.45 12.94
CA VAL A 187 -6.16 -6.01 13.23
C VAL A 187 -7.38 -5.29 12.66
N GLY A 188 -7.83 -5.67 11.46
CA GLY A 188 -9.04 -5.15 10.85
C GLY A 188 -10.27 -5.43 11.71
N LYS A 189 -10.49 -6.69 12.12
CA LYS A 189 -11.61 -7.05 13.01
C LYS A 189 -11.59 -6.28 14.32
N ILE A 190 -10.42 -6.15 14.95
CA ILE A 190 -10.27 -5.38 16.19
C ILE A 190 -10.64 -3.91 15.94
N SER A 191 -10.26 -3.34 14.81
CA SER A 191 -10.53 -1.93 14.48
C SER A 191 -12.02 -1.65 14.17
N ASP A 192 -12.79 -2.66 13.79
CA ASP A 192 -14.24 -2.51 13.61
C ASP A 192 -15.03 -2.65 14.93
N ILE A 193 -14.43 -3.27 15.95
CA ILE A 193 -15.06 -3.43 17.28
C ILE A 193 -14.69 -2.28 18.22
N TYR A 194 -13.45 -1.82 18.16
CA TYR A 194 -12.92 -0.79 19.06
C TYR A 194 -12.68 0.53 18.30
N ASP A 195 -12.58 1.65 19.03
CA ASP A 195 -12.17 2.94 18.45
C ASP A 195 -10.85 2.77 17.67
N ARG A 196 -10.92 3.01 16.35
CA ARG A 196 -9.78 2.84 15.42
C ARG A 196 -8.54 3.60 15.85
N ARG A 197 -8.70 4.77 16.48
CA ARG A 197 -7.57 5.55 17.01
C ARG A 197 -6.82 4.79 18.08
N ARG A 198 -7.55 4.07 18.98
CA ARG A 198 -6.93 3.22 20.00
C ARG A 198 -6.16 2.08 19.34
N VAL A 199 -6.75 1.43 18.35
CA VAL A 199 -6.08 0.34 17.60
C VAL A 199 -4.81 0.83 16.92
N ILE A 200 -4.85 2.01 16.25
CA ILE A 200 -3.67 2.65 15.68
C ILE A 200 -2.59 2.91 16.73
N VAL A 201 -2.98 3.50 17.87
CA VAL A 201 -2.06 3.82 18.98
C VAL A 201 -1.43 2.54 19.56
N PHE A 202 -2.21 1.51 19.80
CA PHE A 202 -1.68 0.23 20.28
C PHE A 202 -0.75 -0.45 19.25
N SER A 203 -1.12 -0.44 18.00
CA SER A 203 -0.28 -1.00 16.93
C SER A 203 1.04 -0.25 16.78
N THR A 204 1.03 1.08 16.82
CA THR A 204 2.27 1.86 16.72
C THR A 204 3.19 1.67 17.94
N PHE A 205 2.66 1.68 19.16
CA PHE A 205 3.48 1.39 20.33
C PHE A 205 3.95 -0.06 20.37
N GLY A 206 3.13 -1.01 19.92
CA GLY A 206 3.56 -2.39 19.74
C GLY A 206 4.75 -2.51 18.80
N ALA A 207 4.67 -1.87 17.62
CA ALA A 207 5.78 -1.80 16.67
C ALA A 207 7.02 -1.13 17.29
N ALA A 208 6.85 -0.01 18.02
CA ALA A 208 7.94 0.67 18.71
C ALA A 208 8.63 -0.23 19.75
N ILE A 209 7.86 -0.96 20.56
CA ILE A 209 8.40 -1.89 21.55
C ILE A 209 9.18 -3.02 20.87
N PHE A 210 8.63 -3.62 19.81
CA PHE A 210 9.32 -4.70 19.11
C PHE A 210 10.55 -4.19 18.34
N ALA A 211 10.60 -2.93 17.89
CA ALA A 211 11.79 -2.31 17.35
C ALA A 211 12.91 -2.20 18.40
N ILE A 212 12.60 -1.81 19.64
CA ILE A 212 13.56 -1.80 20.75
C ILE A 212 14.05 -3.21 21.03
N ILE A 213 13.16 -4.18 21.14
CA ILE A 213 13.53 -5.58 21.40
C ILE A 213 14.46 -6.09 20.30
N ALA A 214 14.18 -5.76 19.03
CA ALA A 214 15.04 -6.13 17.91
C ALA A 214 16.46 -5.56 18.06
N ILE A 215 16.65 -4.34 18.63
CA ILE A 215 17.98 -3.78 18.93
C ILE A 215 18.72 -4.66 19.97
N PHE A 216 18.06 -5.06 21.03
CA PHE A 216 18.69 -5.89 22.08
C PHE A 216 19.05 -7.27 21.53
N VAL A 217 18.15 -7.89 20.77
CA VAL A 217 18.39 -9.22 20.19
C VAL A 217 19.49 -9.17 19.16
N SER A 218 19.53 -8.15 18.32
CA SER A 218 20.58 -7.99 17.30
C SER A 218 21.96 -7.78 17.91
N ARG A 219 22.06 -7.08 19.05
CA ARG A 219 23.34 -6.93 19.77
C ARG A 219 23.87 -8.28 20.25
N GLN A 220 23.02 -9.19 20.69
CA GLN A 220 23.43 -10.52 21.13
C GLN A 220 24.06 -11.37 20.02
N MET A 221 23.76 -11.09 18.76
CA MET A 221 24.36 -11.80 17.62
C MET A 221 25.87 -11.57 17.48
N TYR A 222 26.39 -10.45 18.02
CA TYR A 222 27.79 -10.04 17.91
C TYR A 222 28.62 -10.33 19.15
N LEU A 223 28.01 -10.76 20.26
CA LEU A 223 28.78 -11.09 21.45
C LEU A 223 29.53 -12.41 21.27
N PRO A 224 30.80 -12.52 21.71
CA PRO A 224 31.52 -13.78 21.74
C PRO A 224 30.70 -14.81 22.53
N GLY A 225 30.30 -15.91 21.88
CA GLY A 225 29.39 -16.90 22.48
C GLY A 225 27.90 -16.61 22.25
N GLY A 226 27.57 -15.59 21.44
CA GLY A 226 26.19 -15.27 21.03
C GLY A 226 25.54 -16.48 20.35
N LEU A 227 24.39 -16.87 20.89
CA LEU A 227 23.67 -18.08 20.54
C LEU A 227 23.20 -18.06 19.08
N ALA A 228 23.37 -19.17 18.36
CA ALA A 228 22.70 -19.40 17.06
C ALA A 228 21.18 -19.14 17.14
N THR A 229 20.60 -19.30 18.32
CA THR A 229 19.23 -18.94 18.68
C THR A 229 18.92 -17.44 18.58
N SER A 230 19.92 -16.54 18.60
CA SER A 230 19.68 -15.08 18.51
C SER A 230 19.05 -14.67 17.18
N LYS A 231 19.41 -15.31 16.05
CA LYS A 231 18.76 -15.06 14.75
C LYS A 231 17.31 -15.51 14.73
N THR A 232 16.99 -16.65 15.36
CA THR A 232 15.62 -17.14 15.47
C THR A 232 14.76 -16.17 16.27
N TRP A 233 15.26 -15.66 17.38
CA TRP A 233 14.57 -14.63 18.18
C TRP A 233 14.43 -13.31 17.42
N PHE A 234 15.43 -12.93 16.63
CA PHE A 234 15.31 -11.77 15.76
C PHE A 234 14.16 -11.92 14.76
N TYR A 235 14.07 -13.05 14.04
CA TYR A 235 12.96 -13.32 13.14
C TYR A 235 11.61 -13.29 13.85
N PHE A 236 11.51 -13.88 15.02
CA PHE A 236 10.28 -13.88 15.80
C PHE A 236 9.82 -12.47 16.18
N PHE A 237 10.69 -11.65 16.75
CA PHE A 237 10.33 -10.27 17.13
C PHE A 237 10.13 -9.37 15.90
N PHE A 238 10.81 -9.64 14.82
CA PHE A 238 10.61 -8.93 13.57
C PHE A 238 9.25 -9.25 12.94
N ILE A 239 8.75 -10.49 13.04
CA ILE A 239 7.38 -10.86 12.68
C ILE A 239 6.37 -10.06 13.51
N LEU A 240 6.55 -9.97 14.82
CA LEU A 240 5.67 -9.21 15.70
C LEU A 240 5.71 -7.70 15.40
N PHE A 241 6.89 -7.16 15.13
CA PHE A 241 7.06 -5.79 14.65
C PHE A 241 6.25 -5.56 13.37
N SER A 242 6.43 -6.43 12.38
CA SER A 242 5.77 -6.34 11.08
C SER A 242 4.25 -6.48 11.20
N PHE A 243 3.79 -7.38 12.08
CA PHE A 243 2.38 -7.58 12.41
C PHE A 243 1.72 -6.31 12.95
N CYS A 244 2.43 -5.57 13.79
CA CYS A 244 1.96 -4.29 14.34
C CYS A 244 2.10 -3.13 13.34
N SER A 245 3.15 -3.11 12.53
CA SER A 245 3.48 -1.97 11.67
C SER A 245 2.72 -1.97 10.36
N LEU A 246 2.65 -3.09 9.62
CA LEU A 246 2.19 -3.10 8.23
C LEU A 246 0.69 -2.82 8.01
N PRO A 247 -0.26 -3.15 8.91
CA PRO A 247 -1.67 -2.80 8.72
C PRO A 247 -1.98 -1.31 8.85
N MET A 248 -1.01 -0.49 9.24
CA MET A 248 -1.21 0.92 9.59
C MET A 248 -1.83 1.76 8.49
N PHE A 249 -1.45 1.57 7.21
CA PHE A 249 -2.04 2.34 6.11
C PHE A 249 -3.55 2.09 5.99
N SER A 250 -3.97 0.82 6.05
CA SER A 250 -5.38 0.44 6.00
C SER A 250 -6.16 1.00 7.20
N LEU A 251 -5.55 0.98 8.41
CA LEU A 251 -6.15 1.57 9.61
C LEU A 251 -6.31 3.10 9.50
N ILE A 252 -5.28 3.78 8.98
CA ILE A 252 -5.29 5.23 8.77
C ILE A 252 -6.37 5.61 7.76
N LEU A 253 -6.48 4.86 6.66
CA LEU A 253 -7.50 5.06 5.64
C LEU A 253 -8.91 4.84 6.21
N ALA A 254 -9.13 3.72 6.92
CA ALA A 254 -10.40 3.43 7.56
C ALA A 254 -10.78 4.49 8.60
N HIS A 255 -9.82 4.92 9.44
CA HIS A 255 -10.02 6.02 10.38
C HIS A 255 -10.41 7.33 9.69
N THR A 256 -9.78 7.65 8.56
CA THR A 256 -10.09 8.88 7.81
C THR A 256 -11.49 8.82 7.23
N ASN A 257 -11.88 7.65 6.71
CA ASN A 257 -13.21 7.42 6.14
C ASN A 257 -14.34 7.58 7.18
N ASP A 258 -14.07 7.38 8.49
CA ASP A 258 -15.07 7.62 9.56
C ASP A 258 -15.48 9.10 9.69
N TYR A 259 -14.70 10.03 9.12
CA TYR A 259 -14.93 11.48 9.22
C TYR A 259 -15.33 12.12 7.90
N ILE A 260 -15.55 11.35 6.86
CA ILE A 260 -15.77 11.83 5.49
C ILE A 260 -16.98 11.09 4.90
N SER A 261 -17.73 11.76 4.03
CA SER A 261 -18.84 11.13 3.30
C SER A 261 -18.33 10.10 2.27
N LYS A 262 -19.13 9.08 1.99
CA LYS A 262 -18.76 7.95 1.11
C LYS A 262 -18.31 8.39 -0.29
N GLU A 263 -18.94 9.44 -0.83
CA GLU A 263 -18.64 10.00 -2.16
C GLU A 263 -17.20 10.57 -2.25
N LYS A 264 -16.63 10.93 -1.10
CA LYS A 264 -15.27 11.51 -0.99
C LYS A 264 -14.20 10.48 -0.60
N PHE A 265 -14.54 9.20 -0.36
CA PHE A 265 -13.58 8.19 0.08
C PHE A 265 -12.39 8.05 -0.87
N VAL A 266 -12.65 8.03 -2.19
CA VAL A 266 -11.59 7.91 -3.21
C VAL A 266 -10.68 9.14 -3.20
N ALA A 267 -11.26 10.33 -3.10
CA ALA A 267 -10.49 11.58 -3.04
C ALA A 267 -9.66 11.68 -1.76
N ALA A 268 -10.22 11.28 -0.62
CA ALA A 268 -9.53 11.25 0.65
C ALA A 268 -8.37 10.24 0.65
N GLY A 269 -8.61 9.05 0.13
CA GLY A 269 -7.56 8.03 -0.03
C GLY A 269 -6.43 8.49 -0.96
N ALA A 270 -6.75 9.17 -2.06
CA ALA A 270 -5.76 9.80 -2.93
C ALA A 270 -4.93 10.88 -2.19
N GLY A 271 -5.57 11.71 -1.36
CA GLY A 271 -4.91 12.70 -0.52
C GLY A 271 -4.00 12.07 0.55
N LEU A 272 -4.46 10.99 1.21
CA LEU A 272 -3.64 10.23 2.14
C LEU A 272 -2.44 9.58 1.44
N GLN A 273 -2.64 9.02 0.24
CA GLN A 273 -1.56 8.45 -0.56
C GLN A 273 -0.53 9.50 -0.97
N PHE A 274 -0.97 10.71 -1.28
CA PHE A 274 -0.06 11.82 -1.55
C PHE A 274 0.75 12.21 -0.31
N ALA A 275 0.12 12.33 0.87
CA ALA A 275 0.81 12.59 2.13
C ALA A 275 1.80 11.47 2.47
N PHE A 276 1.41 10.21 2.27
CA PHE A 276 2.29 9.04 2.38
C PHE A 276 3.51 9.16 1.46
N GLY A 277 3.30 9.51 0.19
CA GLY A 277 4.37 9.70 -0.80
C GLY A 277 5.37 10.78 -0.39
N LEU A 278 4.90 11.92 0.14
CA LEU A 278 5.76 12.98 0.68
C LEU A 278 6.63 12.47 1.83
N GLY A 279 6.04 11.70 2.75
CA GLY A 279 6.78 11.05 3.82
C GLY A 279 7.80 10.03 3.28
N ALA A 280 7.40 9.24 2.29
CA ALA A 280 8.24 8.22 1.69
C ALA A 280 9.51 8.78 1.02
N MET A 281 9.48 10.00 0.52
CA MET A 281 10.66 10.67 -0.04
C MET A 281 11.75 10.93 1.02
N SER A 282 11.36 11.20 2.25
CA SER A 282 12.29 11.55 3.33
C SER A 282 12.81 10.33 4.11
N GLY A 283 12.06 9.23 4.13
CA GLY A 283 12.31 8.08 5.01
C GLY A 283 13.70 7.48 4.91
N PRO A 284 14.15 7.01 3.73
CA PRO A 284 15.48 6.41 3.60
C PRO A 284 16.61 7.37 3.95
N PHE A 285 16.48 8.65 3.60
CA PHE A 285 17.46 9.67 3.93
C PHE A 285 17.56 9.88 5.44
N LEU A 286 16.46 10.10 6.12
CA LEU A 286 16.44 10.28 7.57
C LEU A 286 16.94 9.02 8.29
N CYS A 287 16.51 7.84 7.88
CA CYS A 287 16.94 6.60 8.49
C CYS A 287 18.45 6.35 8.31
N SER A 288 19.03 6.69 7.15
CA SER A 288 20.46 6.58 6.95
C SER A 288 21.26 7.44 7.91
N ILE A 289 20.80 8.66 8.24
CA ILE A 289 21.43 9.50 9.27
C ILE A 289 21.44 8.79 10.63
N PHE A 290 20.34 8.14 11.02
CA PHE A 290 20.34 7.37 12.28
C PHE A 290 21.31 6.18 12.23
N MET A 291 21.41 5.51 11.07
CA MET A 291 22.37 4.43 10.90
C MET A 291 23.83 4.92 10.94
N ASP A 292 24.11 6.10 10.41
CA ASP A 292 25.44 6.72 10.48
C ASP A 292 25.82 7.14 11.92
N LEU A 293 24.87 7.65 12.69
CA LEU A 293 25.09 8.12 14.06
C LEU A 293 25.21 7.00 15.10
N VAL A 294 24.40 5.95 14.96
CA VAL A 294 24.23 4.89 15.98
C VAL A 294 24.76 3.54 15.51
N GLY A 295 25.23 3.46 14.26
CA GLY A 295 25.57 2.20 13.59
C GLY A 295 24.33 1.48 13.04
N PRO A 296 24.43 0.22 12.61
CA PRO A 296 23.34 -0.50 11.95
C PRO A 296 22.01 -0.47 12.72
N ASN A 297 22.05 -0.53 14.04
CA ASN A 297 20.87 -0.48 14.91
C ASN A 297 20.14 0.88 14.88
N GLY A 298 20.75 1.93 14.31
CA GLY A 298 20.07 3.19 13.99
C GLY A 298 18.81 2.99 13.14
N PHE A 299 18.76 1.92 12.33
CA PHE A 299 17.57 1.51 11.60
C PHE A 299 16.37 1.28 12.53
N PHE A 300 16.53 0.48 13.59
CA PHE A 300 15.44 0.23 14.55
C PHE A 300 15.19 1.41 15.50
N VAL A 301 16.23 2.21 15.81
CA VAL A 301 16.06 3.46 16.57
C VAL A 301 15.15 4.43 15.81
N PHE A 302 15.38 4.58 14.51
CA PHE A 302 14.51 5.37 13.63
C PHE A 302 13.07 4.84 13.65
N LEU A 303 12.87 3.55 13.43
CA LEU A 303 11.54 2.94 13.45
C LEU A 303 10.84 3.15 14.80
N PHE A 304 11.54 2.98 15.91
CA PHE A 304 11.02 3.24 17.25
C PHE A 304 10.54 4.69 17.42
N ILE A 305 11.35 5.67 17.05
CA ILE A 305 11.05 7.09 17.23
C ILE A 305 9.81 7.47 16.41
N PHE A 306 9.76 7.09 15.14
CA PHE A 306 8.68 7.48 14.25
C PHE A 306 7.35 6.77 14.56
N HIS A 307 7.38 5.51 14.96
CA HIS A 307 6.17 4.83 15.46
C HIS A 307 5.69 5.47 16.76
N SER A 308 6.59 5.75 17.69
CA SER A 308 6.24 6.42 18.96
C SER A 308 5.64 7.80 18.72
N PHE A 309 6.14 8.56 17.74
CA PHE A 309 5.57 9.84 17.37
C PHE A 309 4.11 9.72 16.93
N ILE A 310 3.78 8.76 16.05
CA ILE A 310 2.40 8.51 15.62
C ILE A 310 1.55 8.13 16.84
N GLY A 311 2.05 7.29 17.74
CA GLY A 311 1.35 6.87 18.96
C GLY A 311 1.03 8.04 19.88
N PHE A 312 2.02 8.89 20.20
CA PHE A 312 1.81 10.08 21.04
C PHE A 312 0.91 11.11 20.38
N PHE A 313 1.06 11.33 19.08
CA PHE A 313 0.14 12.20 18.34
C PHE A 313 -1.29 11.65 18.36
N GLY A 314 -1.47 10.33 18.27
CA GLY A 314 -2.78 9.69 18.40
C GLY A 314 -3.40 9.91 19.78
N ILE A 315 -2.64 9.74 20.86
CA ILE A 315 -3.11 10.03 22.24
C ILE A 315 -3.53 11.50 22.36
N TYR A 316 -2.73 12.43 21.84
CA TYR A 316 -3.08 13.85 21.82
C TYR A 316 -4.40 14.11 21.08
N ARG A 317 -4.56 13.53 19.89
CA ARG A 317 -5.77 13.69 19.07
C ARG A 317 -7.03 13.09 19.72
N MET A 318 -6.90 11.99 20.45
CA MET A 318 -8.02 11.41 21.22
C MET A 318 -8.52 12.34 22.33
N LYS A 319 -7.63 13.17 22.91
CA LYS A 319 -8.03 14.17 23.93
C LYS A 319 -8.71 15.39 23.30
N VAL A 320 -8.35 15.75 22.06
CA VAL A 320 -8.85 16.96 21.37
C VAL A 320 -10.20 16.75 20.69
N ARG A 321 -10.46 15.55 20.16
CA ARG A 321 -11.67 15.26 19.39
C ARG A 321 -12.31 13.96 19.89
N LYS A 322 -13.63 13.97 20.09
CA LYS A 322 -14.39 12.77 20.44
C LYS A 322 -14.40 11.76 19.28
N THR A 323 -14.63 10.50 19.60
CA THR A 323 -14.79 9.45 18.58
C THR A 323 -16.10 9.63 17.82
N VAL A 324 -16.15 9.11 16.59
CA VAL A 324 -17.41 8.98 15.85
C VAL A 324 -18.14 7.76 16.42
N GLU A 325 -19.35 7.96 16.91
CA GLU A 325 -20.20 6.88 17.36
C GLU A 325 -20.84 6.21 16.13
N ASN A 326 -20.70 4.87 16.02
CA ASN A 326 -21.21 4.05 14.91
C ASN A 326 -20.72 4.52 13.52
N PRO A 327 -19.42 4.38 13.22
CA PRO A 327 -18.91 4.73 11.89
C PRO A 327 -19.55 3.84 10.81
N ASP A 328 -20.04 4.47 9.73
CA ASP A 328 -20.63 3.76 8.58
C ASP A 328 -19.57 3.00 7.76
N SER A 329 -18.30 3.22 8.01
CA SER A 329 -17.21 2.59 7.29
C SER A 329 -16.71 1.32 7.99
N GLN A 330 -16.47 0.26 7.20
CA GLN A 330 -15.81 -0.95 7.67
C GLN A 330 -14.33 -0.91 7.33
N PHE A 331 -13.51 -1.64 8.08
CA PHE A 331 -12.10 -1.83 7.74
C PHE A 331 -12.00 -2.63 6.45
N VAL A 332 -11.23 -2.11 5.51
CA VAL A 332 -10.88 -2.81 4.27
C VAL A 332 -9.37 -2.81 4.13
N ALA A 333 -8.80 -4.01 4.03
CA ALA A 333 -7.37 -4.17 3.80
C ALA A 333 -6.99 -3.59 2.43
N MET A 334 -6.03 -2.66 2.42
CA MET A 334 -5.55 -1.97 1.23
C MET A 334 -4.03 -2.05 1.14
N PRO A 335 -3.45 -2.32 -0.04
CA PRO A 335 -2.01 -2.25 -0.19
C PRO A 335 -1.54 -0.79 -0.15
N GLN A 336 -0.32 -0.58 0.30
CA GLN A 336 0.27 0.77 0.38
C GLN A 336 0.54 1.38 -1.01
N THR A 337 0.64 0.55 -2.02
CA THR A 337 0.83 0.96 -3.43
C THR A 337 -0.48 1.23 -4.17
N ILE A 338 -1.62 1.17 -3.45
CA ILE A 338 -2.93 1.34 -4.08
C ILE A 338 -3.05 2.71 -4.74
N THR A 339 -3.60 2.72 -5.95
CA THR A 339 -3.90 3.97 -6.65
C THR A 339 -5.34 4.44 -6.37
N PRO A 340 -5.71 5.67 -6.74
CA PRO A 340 -7.11 6.12 -6.63
C PRO A 340 -8.11 5.17 -7.31
N ALA A 341 -7.71 4.55 -8.43
CA ALA A 341 -8.54 3.55 -9.11
C ALA A 341 -8.74 2.27 -8.27
N GLY A 342 -7.72 1.87 -7.51
CA GLY A 342 -7.81 0.73 -6.61
C GLY A 342 -8.59 1.03 -5.34
N ILE A 343 -8.61 2.28 -4.86
CA ILE A 343 -9.44 2.69 -3.72
C ILE A 343 -10.93 2.53 -4.05
N GLU A 344 -11.31 2.69 -5.31
CA GLU A 344 -12.68 2.40 -5.77
C GLU A 344 -13.08 0.92 -5.61
N LEU A 345 -12.12 -0.01 -5.47
CA LEU A 345 -12.40 -1.42 -5.14
C LEU A 345 -12.87 -1.62 -3.69
N ASN A 346 -12.85 -0.57 -2.86
CA ASN A 346 -13.38 -0.64 -1.51
C ASN A 346 -14.90 -0.96 -1.58
N PRO A 347 -15.35 -2.09 -0.98
CA PRO A 347 -16.77 -2.44 -0.99
C PRO A 347 -17.67 -1.44 -0.26
N THR A 348 -17.09 -0.56 0.57
CA THR A 348 -17.88 0.50 1.28
C THR A 348 -18.05 1.76 0.43
N THR A 349 -17.39 1.89 -0.73
CA THR A 349 -17.68 2.97 -1.69
C THR A 349 -18.98 2.66 -2.40
N GLU A 350 -19.96 3.56 -2.33
CA GLU A 350 -21.17 3.42 -3.12
C GLU A 350 -20.82 3.62 -4.60
N HIS A 351 -21.02 2.56 -5.40
CA HIS A 351 -21.15 2.72 -6.84
C HIS A 351 -22.61 3.07 -7.13
N ILE A 352 -22.82 4.30 -7.54
CA ILE A 352 -23.98 4.63 -8.33
C ILE A 352 -23.82 3.83 -9.63
N GLU A 353 -24.49 2.69 -9.73
CA GLU A 353 -24.69 2.03 -11.02
C GLU A 353 -25.36 3.08 -11.89
N GLU A 354 -24.64 3.64 -12.88
CA GLU A 354 -25.30 4.52 -13.84
C GLU A 354 -26.48 3.73 -14.41
N PRO A 355 -27.72 4.23 -14.27
CA PRO A 355 -28.84 3.63 -14.97
C PRO A 355 -28.43 3.59 -16.44
N TYR A 356 -28.62 2.44 -17.08
CA TYR A 356 -28.32 2.19 -18.49
C TYR A 356 -28.45 3.48 -19.30
N SER A 357 -27.39 3.85 -20.05
CA SER A 357 -27.44 5.08 -20.83
C SER A 357 -28.78 5.13 -21.59
N GLU A 358 -29.38 6.29 -21.74
CA GLU A 358 -30.70 6.44 -22.42
C GLU A 358 -30.76 5.67 -23.75
N LYS A 359 -29.63 5.61 -24.45
CA LYS A 359 -29.49 4.76 -25.65
C LYS A 359 -29.65 3.26 -25.41
N VAL A 360 -29.22 2.76 -24.25
CA VAL A 360 -29.39 1.33 -23.91
C VAL A 360 -30.81 1.08 -23.43
N LYS A 361 -31.45 2.02 -22.72
CA LYS A 361 -32.86 1.99 -22.39
C LYS A 361 -33.69 1.91 -23.69
N GLU A 362 -33.42 2.78 -24.64
CA GLU A 362 -34.10 2.82 -25.96
C GLU A 362 -33.89 1.52 -26.78
N ILE A 363 -32.72 0.90 -26.72
CA ILE A 363 -32.42 -0.38 -27.39
C ILE A 363 -33.14 -1.55 -26.70
N LEU A 364 -33.25 -1.54 -25.38
CA LEU A 364 -33.96 -2.57 -24.61
C LEU A 364 -35.47 -2.47 -24.82
N GLU A 365 -36.02 -1.25 -24.86
CA GLU A 365 -37.44 -1.00 -25.17
C GLU A 365 -37.77 -1.45 -26.60
N ARG A 366 -36.93 -1.15 -27.59
CA ARG A 366 -37.11 -1.63 -28.97
C ARG A 366 -37.02 -3.16 -29.10
N LYS A 367 -36.37 -3.84 -28.18
CA LYS A 367 -36.27 -5.31 -28.13
C LYS A 367 -37.31 -5.96 -27.24
N GLY A 368 -38.26 -5.21 -26.69
CA GLY A 368 -39.38 -5.73 -25.89
C GLY A 368 -38.93 -6.29 -24.52
N VAL A 369 -37.70 -5.97 -24.05
CA VAL A 369 -37.20 -6.38 -22.74
C VAL A 369 -37.75 -5.40 -21.69
N LYS A 370 -38.68 -5.83 -20.85
CA LYS A 370 -39.22 -5.00 -19.76
C LYS A 370 -38.11 -4.69 -18.76
N TYR A 371 -37.78 -3.42 -18.65
CA TYR A 371 -36.89 -2.87 -17.65
C TYR A 371 -37.57 -2.90 -16.29
N LYS A 372 -36.96 -3.51 -15.27
CA LYS A 372 -37.43 -3.42 -13.90
C LYS A 372 -36.99 -2.07 -13.33
N LYS A 373 -37.90 -1.13 -13.24
CA LYS A 373 -37.68 0.16 -12.58
C LYS A 373 -37.42 -0.12 -11.09
N ASP A 374 -36.30 0.33 -10.55
CA ASP A 374 -36.05 0.24 -9.10
C ASP A 374 -37.07 1.14 -8.39
N GLU A 375 -37.80 0.56 -7.44
CA GLU A 375 -38.86 1.23 -6.67
C GLU A 375 -38.41 2.44 -5.84
N ASN A 376 -37.14 2.82 -5.90
CA ASN A 376 -36.57 3.96 -5.17
C ASN A 376 -36.53 5.27 -5.97
N GLU A 377 -36.87 5.30 -7.25
CA GLU A 377 -36.94 6.55 -8.02
C GLU A 377 -38.19 7.38 -7.70
N ASP A 378 -39.29 6.74 -7.34
CA ASP A 378 -40.55 7.44 -7.07
C ASP A 378 -40.60 8.18 -5.71
N GLN A 379 -39.66 7.87 -4.79
CA GLN A 379 -39.57 8.59 -3.51
C GLN A 379 -38.73 9.89 -3.57
N LYS A 380 -38.00 10.14 -4.64
CA LYS A 380 -37.20 11.38 -4.80
C LYS A 380 -37.96 12.50 -5.51
N GLU A 381 -39.04 12.22 -6.20
CA GLU A 381 -39.89 13.25 -6.83
C GLU A 381 -40.96 13.86 -5.90
N GLU A 382 -41.27 13.24 -4.75
CA GLU A 382 -42.26 13.77 -3.80
C GLU A 382 -41.73 14.80 -2.78
N VAL A 383 -40.44 15.13 -2.81
CA VAL A 383 -39.81 16.07 -1.84
C VAL A 383 -39.46 17.42 -2.48
N THR A 384 -39.99 17.75 -3.65
CA THR A 384 -39.80 19.07 -4.26
C THR A 384 -41.14 19.72 -4.55
N TYR A 385 -41.79 20.22 -3.50
CA TYR A 385 -42.77 21.32 -3.53
C TYR A 385 -42.64 22.14 -2.25
#